data_ca151fd74c83dbdff9313386876077a1
#
_entry.id   ca151fd74c83dbdff9313386876077a1
#
_cell.length_a   1.000
_cell.length_b   1.000
_cell.length_c   1.000
_cell.angle_alpha   90.00
_cell.angle_beta   90.00
_cell.angle_gamma   90.00
#
_symmetry.space_group_name_H-M   'P 1'
#
loop_
_entity.id
_entity.type
_entity.pdbx_description
1 polymer ?
#
loop_
_entity_poly.entity_id
_entity_poly.type
_entity_poly.pdbx_seq_one_letter_code
_entity_poly.pdbx_strand_id
1 'polypeptide(L)'
;MFNERPNVSIVIKALNEERHIAAAIESAIAALDGMRGEIILADSASTDRTVEIAANYPVKIVSLASIADRSCGAGVQLGYQYSAGDYVCLIDGDMRLHKQFLPAAIAFLKDHPEFAGVGGMIVERETGNFEYVKRASTMDFDRLAGEVNRLDGGGVYRRAAVEAAGYMGDRNLHGREELDLGVRLRALGWRLARIAVPAIDHHGHAGNPYALLRRRWATGFAFSTGEALRATFARDSFRLALRKLRWDLFLFAAVHLWWLCLIAAPFVAGSFVAAAIAVAMLALLPFAAMAVRCRSAGMGLYSVTAWNVYAAGLWPGLLRRRVDPAGWIESVVLRDATPTDHRTAAA
;
A
#
# COMPACT_ATOMS: atom_id res chain seq x y z
N MET A 1 25.00 22.58 21.11
CA MET A 1 24.56 22.21 19.75
C MET A 1 23.06 22.02 19.83
N PHE A 2 22.30 22.94 19.28
CA PHE A 2 20.85 22.75 19.17
C PHE A 2 20.63 21.60 18.20
N ASN A 3 20.05 20.52 18.69
CA ASN A 3 19.63 19.39 17.88
C ASN A 3 18.39 19.81 17.08
N GLU A 4 18.61 20.59 16.02
CA GLU A 4 17.53 21.08 15.17
C GLU A 4 16.89 19.87 14.48
N ARG A 5 15.55 19.79 14.52
CA ARG A 5 14.77 18.70 13.90
C ARG A 5 15.09 18.57 12.41
N PRO A 6 15.09 17.37 11.84
CA PRO A 6 15.20 17.18 10.40
C PRO A 6 14.01 17.84 9.69
N ASN A 7 14.23 18.39 8.50
CA ASN A 7 13.11 18.90 7.70
C ASN A 7 12.27 17.77 7.11
N VAL A 8 12.94 16.64 6.79
CA VAL A 8 12.33 15.48 6.11
C VAL A 8 12.75 14.18 6.78
N SER A 9 11.78 13.31 7.00
CA SER A 9 12.02 11.90 7.32
C SER A 9 11.64 11.05 6.13
N ILE A 10 12.55 10.25 5.60
CA ILE A 10 12.25 9.22 4.61
C ILE A 10 12.05 7.91 5.37
N VAL A 11 10.85 7.38 5.34
CA VAL A 11 10.48 6.10 5.92
C VAL A 11 10.47 5.04 4.83
N ILE A 12 11.32 4.02 4.99
CA ILE A 12 11.37 2.87 4.09
C ILE A 12 10.74 1.69 4.85
N LYS A 13 9.55 1.26 4.45
CA LYS A 13 8.95 0.03 5.02
C LYS A 13 9.45 -1.18 4.27
N ALA A 14 9.90 -2.22 4.99
CA ALA A 14 10.42 -3.43 4.36
C ALA A 14 9.98 -4.72 5.05
N LEU A 15 9.83 -5.76 4.26
CA LEU A 15 9.66 -7.14 4.69
C LEU A 15 10.28 -8.09 3.66
N ASN A 16 11.46 -8.61 3.96
CA ASN A 16 12.20 -9.53 3.09
C ASN A 16 12.51 -8.90 1.72
N GLU A 17 13.25 -7.80 1.74
CA GLU A 17 13.64 -7.00 0.57
C GLU A 17 15.17 -7.05 0.31
N GLU A 18 15.86 -8.14 0.66
CA GLU A 18 17.32 -8.26 0.49
C GLU A 18 17.82 -7.91 -0.93
N ARG A 19 16.95 -8.09 -1.95
CA ARG A 19 17.30 -7.81 -3.35
C ARG A 19 17.26 -6.32 -3.71
N HIS A 20 16.43 -5.55 -3.00
CA HIS A 20 16.10 -4.18 -3.40
C HIS A 20 16.50 -3.13 -2.36
N ILE A 21 16.63 -3.52 -1.08
CA ILE A 21 16.80 -2.61 0.03
C ILE A 21 18.04 -1.69 -0.11
N ALA A 22 19.15 -2.20 -0.63
CA ALA A 22 20.35 -1.40 -0.86
C ALA A 22 20.04 -0.23 -1.80
N ALA A 23 19.43 -0.51 -2.95
CA ALA A 23 19.08 0.49 -3.94
C ALA A 23 17.99 1.46 -3.46
N ALA A 24 17.06 1.00 -2.63
CA ALA A 24 16.06 1.88 -2.00
C ALA A 24 16.74 2.88 -1.06
N ILE A 25 17.65 2.42 -0.19
CA ILE A 25 18.41 3.27 0.73
C ILE A 25 19.32 4.25 -0.02
N GLU A 26 20.07 3.78 -1.01
CA GLU A 26 20.96 4.64 -1.83
C GLU A 26 20.18 5.75 -2.54
N SER A 27 18.99 5.42 -3.08
CA SER A 27 18.11 6.40 -3.71
C SER A 27 17.56 7.43 -2.70
N ALA A 28 17.25 6.98 -1.48
CA ALA A 28 16.81 7.87 -0.41
C ALA A 28 17.94 8.81 0.06
N ILE A 29 19.17 8.31 0.18
CA ILE A 29 20.36 9.13 0.48
C ILE A 29 20.56 10.18 -0.61
N ALA A 30 20.51 9.78 -1.89
CA ALA A 30 20.65 10.69 -3.01
C ALA A 30 19.53 11.73 -3.10
N ALA A 31 18.32 11.41 -2.64
CA ALA A 31 17.19 12.35 -2.61
C ALA A 31 17.30 13.38 -1.47
N LEU A 32 18.06 13.10 -0.41
CA LEU A 32 18.35 14.05 0.68
C LEU A 32 19.53 14.96 0.39
N ASP A 33 20.20 14.81 -0.75
CA ASP A 33 21.34 15.66 -1.11
C ASP A 33 20.98 17.15 -1.01
N GLY A 34 21.79 17.94 -0.27
CA GLY A 34 21.53 19.34 0.02
C GLY A 34 20.39 19.62 1.03
N MET A 35 19.76 18.61 1.61
CA MET A 35 18.69 18.76 2.60
C MET A 35 19.08 18.19 3.96
N ARG A 36 18.51 18.76 5.02
CA ARG A 36 18.61 18.17 6.35
C ARG A 36 17.49 17.15 6.54
N GLY A 37 17.85 15.88 6.65
CA GLY A 37 16.88 14.81 6.76
C GLY A 37 17.40 13.60 7.50
N GLU A 38 16.53 12.63 7.68
CA GLU A 38 16.82 11.33 8.24
C GLU A 38 16.19 10.23 7.40
N ILE A 39 16.79 9.04 7.46
CA ILE A 39 16.27 7.85 6.79
C ILE A 39 16.01 6.80 7.86
N ILE A 40 14.80 6.25 7.88
CA ILE A 40 14.38 5.24 8.82
C ILE A 40 13.93 3.99 8.04
N LEU A 41 14.62 2.88 8.24
CA LEU A 41 14.15 1.58 7.81
C LEU A 41 13.20 1.03 8.88
N ALA A 42 11.93 0.90 8.51
CA ALA A 42 10.89 0.24 9.30
C ALA A 42 10.79 -1.22 8.86
N ASP A 43 11.55 -2.09 9.52
CA ASP A 43 11.61 -3.51 9.22
C ASP A 43 10.45 -4.25 9.88
N SER A 44 9.70 -5.01 9.09
CA SER A 44 8.61 -5.84 9.59
C SER A 44 9.11 -7.22 10.07
N ALA A 45 10.20 -7.26 10.84
CA ALA A 45 10.87 -8.46 11.34
C ALA A 45 11.28 -9.40 10.18
N SER A 46 12.03 -8.89 9.21
CA SER A 46 12.55 -9.66 8.07
C SER A 46 13.36 -10.88 8.52
N THR A 47 13.32 -11.94 7.71
CA THR A 47 14.02 -13.20 7.97
C THR A 47 15.13 -13.49 6.95
N ASP A 48 15.29 -12.61 5.97
CA ASP A 48 16.38 -12.61 4.99
C ASP A 48 17.48 -11.62 5.39
N ARG A 49 18.35 -11.26 4.48
CA ARG A 49 19.46 -10.34 4.72
C ARG A 49 19.10 -8.86 4.67
N THR A 50 17.80 -8.49 4.66
CA THR A 50 17.35 -7.09 4.55
C THR A 50 18.01 -6.19 5.60
N VAL A 51 17.96 -6.57 6.89
CA VAL A 51 18.54 -5.80 8.01
C VAL A 51 20.05 -5.77 7.94
N GLU A 52 20.69 -6.91 7.64
CA GLU A 52 22.16 -7.03 7.49
C GLU A 52 22.68 -6.06 6.41
N ILE A 53 22.03 -6.01 5.26
CA ILE A 53 22.37 -5.11 4.16
C ILE A 53 22.19 -3.66 4.58
N ALA A 54 21.04 -3.32 5.17
CA ALA A 54 20.75 -1.96 5.61
C ALA A 54 21.71 -1.45 6.69
N ALA A 55 22.27 -2.34 7.51
CA ALA A 55 23.23 -1.98 8.54
C ALA A 55 24.56 -1.42 8.00
N ASN A 56 24.82 -1.55 6.70
CA ASN A 56 25.98 -0.94 6.06
C ASN A 56 25.79 0.53 5.67
N TYR A 57 24.59 1.07 5.83
CA TYR A 57 24.24 2.44 5.44
C TYR A 57 23.97 3.33 6.67
N PRO A 58 24.11 4.65 6.57
CA PRO A 58 23.87 5.60 7.67
C PRO A 58 22.36 5.83 7.89
N VAL A 59 21.61 4.77 8.20
CA VAL A 59 20.16 4.82 8.39
C VAL A 59 19.79 4.29 9.79
N LYS A 60 18.72 4.85 10.35
CA LYS A 60 18.10 4.28 11.56
C LYS A 60 17.34 3.02 11.17
N ILE A 61 17.53 1.94 11.93
CA ILE A 61 16.86 0.66 11.69
C ILE A 61 16.01 0.32 12.91
N VAL A 62 14.71 0.21 12.70
CA VAL A 62 13.74 -0.20 13.70
C VAL A 62 12.99 -1.43 13.20
N SER A 63 12.83 -2.44 14.02
CA SER A 63 12.17 -3.68 13.65
C SER A 63 11.02 -3.99 14.60
N LEU A 64 9.92 -4.57 14.07
CA LEU A 64 8.83 -5.09 14.90
C LEU A 64 9.36 -6.10 15.92
N ALA A 65 8.91 -5.99 17.17
CA ALA A 65 9.27 -6.95 18.22
C ALA A 65 8.61 -8.32 17.99
N SER A 66 7.48 -8.37 17.27
CA SER A 66 6.71 -9.58 16.99
C SER A 66 6.27 -9.69 15.54
N ILE A 67 6.43 -10.88 14.97
CA ILE A 67 5.89 -11.22 13.65
C ILE A 67 4.34 -11.21 13.62
N ALA A 68 3.69 -11.34 14.78
CA ALA A 68 2.24 -11.28 14.89
C ALA A 68 1.68 -9.88 14.62
N ASP A 69 2.50 -8.84 14.76
CA ASP A 69 2.13 -7.44 14.49
C ASP A 69 2.35 -7.03 13.02
N ARG A 70 2.78 -7.95 12.17
CA ARG A 70 3.02 -7.67 10.75
C ARG A 70 1.75 -7.24 10.05
N SER A 71 1.78 -6.05 9.48
CA SER A 71 0.80 -5.55 8.50
C SER A 71 1.42 -4.43 7.68
N CYS A 72 0.83 -4.07 6.55
CA CYS A 72 1.29 -2.92 5.78
C CYS A 72 1.19 -1.63 6.60
N GLY A 73 0.07 -1.43 7.30
CA GLY A 73 -0.13 -0.26 8.16
C GLY A 73 0.81 -0.22 9.36
N ALA A 74 1.17 -1.39 9.93
CA ALA A 74 2.15 -1.45 11.03
C ALA A 74 3.54 -1.00 10.57
N GLY A 75 3.99 -1.40 9.38
CA GLY A 75 5.27 -0.95 8.84
C GLY A 75 5.32 0.56 8.63
N VAL A 76 4.22 1.15 8.10
CA VAL A 76 4.08 2.61 7.96
C VAL A 76 4.11 3.31 9.30
N GLN A 77 3.31 2.85 10.26
CA GLN A 77 3.20 3.47 11.59
C GLN A 77 4.50 3.29 12.40
N LEU A 78 5.17 2.15 12.26
CA LEU A 78 6.47 1.91 12.89
C LEU A 78 7.51 2.96 12.45
N GLY A 79 7.66 3.18 11.16
CA GLY A 79 8.58 4.19 10.67
C GLY A 79 8.19 5.61 11.09
N TYR A 80 6.89 5.92 11.06
CA TYR A 80 6.38 7.21 11.50
C TYR A 80 6.65 7.50 12.97
N GLN A 81 6.47 6.54 13.87
CA GLN A 81 6.70 6.74 15.32
C GLN A 81 8.15 7.04 15.69
N TYR A 82 9.11 6.69 14.81
CA TYR A 82 10.53 7.01 14.99
C TYR A 82 11.00 8.20 14.15
N SER A 83 10.12 8.80 13.36
CA SER A 83 10.43 9.94 12.50
C SER A 83 10.20 11.27 13.23
N ALA A 84 11.01 12.31 12.90
CA ALA A 84 10.93 13.62 13.54
C ALA A 84 10.78 14.79 12.53
N GLY A 85 10.89 14.54 11.21
CA GLY A 85 10.83 15.57 10.17
C GLY A 85 9.46 16.23 10.04
N ASP A 86 9.44 17.50 9.62
CA ASP A 86 8.20 18.23 9.34
C ASP A 86 7.44 17.66 8.14
N TYR A 87 8.17 17.03 7.24
CA TYR A 87 7.64 16.26 6.12
C TYR A 87 8.05 14.80 6.24
N VAL A 88 7.13 13.89 5.94
CA VAL A 88 7.38 12.45 5.96
C VAL A 88 7.19 11.90 4.56
N CYS A 89 8.26 11.36 3.97
CA CYS A 89 8.23 10.65 2.71
C CYS A 89 8.16 9.14 2.99
N LEU A 90 7.18 8.45 2.40
CA LEU A 90 6.98 7.02 2.59
C LEU A 90 7.31 6.27 1.31
N ILE A 91 8.22 5.30 1.38
CA ILE A 91 8.52 4.38 0.26
C ILE A 91 8.56 2.93 0.73
N ASP A 92 8.39 1.99 -0.20
CA ASP A 92 8.57 0.56 0.04
C ASP A 92 10.02 0.13 -0.23
N GLY A 93 10.46 -0.96 0.37
CA GLY A 93 11.82 -1.47 0.22
C GLY A 93 12.20 -1.91 -1.20
N ASP A 94 11.20 -2.10 -2.09
CA ASP A 94 11.35 -2.39 -3.52
C ASP A 94 11.19 -1.16 -4.43
N MET A 95 11.21 0.04 -3.84
CA MET A 95 11.06 1.32 -4.55
C MET A 95 12.38 2.10 -4.58
N ARG A 96 12.64 2.79 -5.69
CA ARG A 96 13.74 3.75 -5.82
C ARG A 96 13.18 5.14 -5.97
N LEU A 97 13.62 6.06 -5.11
CA LEU A 97 13.19 7.45 -5.09
C LEU A 97 14.01 8.28 -6.09
N HIS A 98 13.34 9.04 -6.94
CA HIS A 98 14.02 9.98 -7.82
C HIS A 98 14.47 11.22 -7.04
N LYS A 99 15.77 11.58 -7.13
CA LYS A 99 16.35 12.69 -6.36
C LYS A 99 15.67 14.04 -6.56
N GLN A 100 15.08 14.27 -7.73
CA GLN A 100 14.41 15.53 -8.06
C GLN A 100 13.01 15.64 -7.45
N PHE A 101 12.40 14.53 -7.03
CA PHE A 101 11.04 14.52 -6.53
C PHE A 101 10.89 15.20 -5.17
N LEU A 102 11.79 14.90 -4.23
CA LEU A 102 11.65 15.40 -2.86
C LEU A 102 11.71 16.93 -2.77
N PRO A 103 12.66 17.64 -3.43
CA PRO A 103 12.64 19.10 -3.50
C PRO A 103 11.35 19.66 -4.13
N ALA A 104 10.89 19.06 -5.24
CA ALA A 104 9.68 19.48 -5.94
C ALA A 104 8.43 19.27 -5.07
N ALA A 105 8.34 18.16 -4.35
CA ALA A 105 7.25 17.84 -3.44
C ALA A 105 7.16 18.85 -2.28
N ILE A 106 8.31 19.17 -1.67
CA ILE A 106 8.36 20.15 -0.58
C ILE A 106 8.01 21.55 -1.06
N ALA A 107 8.52 21.96 -2.23
CA ALA A 107 8.16 23.25 -2.84
C ALA A 107 6.65 23.32 -3.07
N PHE A 108 6.06 22.30 -3.72
CA PHE A 108 4.63 22.23 -3.93
C PHE A 108 3.83 22.35 -2.61
N LEU A 109 4.22 21.60 -1.58
CA LEU A 109 3.54 21.68 -0.30
C LEU A 109 3.70 23.05 0.36
N LYS A 110 4.83 23.74 0.23
CA LYS A 110 5.01 25.10 0.75
C LYS A 110 4.09 26.11 0.07
N ASP A 111 3.94 26.00 -1.24
CA ASP A 111 3.12 26.90 -2.06
C ASP A 111 1.62 26.62 -1.94
N HIS A 112 1.25 25.40 -1.49
CA HIS A 112 -0.13 24.93 -1.41
C HIS A 112 -0.47 24.42 0.01
N PRO A 113 -0.75 25.30 0.97
CA PRO A 113 -0.97 24.94 2.38
C PRO A 113 -2.22 24.06 2.61
N GLU A 114 -3.17 24.04 1.70
CA GLU A 114 -4.39 23.22 1.75
C GLU A 114 -4.13 21.73 1.44
N PHE A 115 -2.95 21.37 0.93
CA PHE A 115 -2.60 19.98 0.67
C PHE A 115 -1.85 19.35 1.85
N ALA A 116 -2.37 18.21 2.33
CA ALA A 116 -1.72 17.38 3.35
C ALA A 116 -0.54 16.59 2.81
N GLY A 117 -0.55 16.26 1.53
CA GLY A 117 0.51 15.47 0.92
C GLY A 117 0.49 15.54 -0.60
N VAL A 118 1.63 15.18 -1.17
CA VAL A 118 1.86 15.15 -2.61
C VAL A 118 2.66 13.92 -3.03
N GLY A 119 2.24 13.27 -4.10
CA GLY A 119 2.98 12.22 -4.80
C GLY A 119 3.51 12.70 -6.14
N GLY A 120 4.39 11.92 -6.75
CA GLY A 120 4.80 12.11 -8.13
C GLY A 120 4.43 10.91 -8.99
N MET A 121 4.97 10.84 -10.20
CA MET A 121 4.70 9.74 -11.12
C MET A 121 5.44 8.48 -10.69
N ILE A 122 4.74 7.33 -10.72
CA ILE A 122 5.28 6.01 -10.39
C ILE A 122 5.48 5.25 -11.69
N VAL A 123 6.68 4.71 -11.89
CA VAL A 123 7.04 3.87 -13.02
C VAL A 123 7.14 2.43 -12.54
N GLU A 124 6.25 1.55 -13.03
CA GLU A 124 6.35 0.11 -12.80
C GLU A 124 7.46 -0.47 -13.67
N ARG A 125 8.50 -1.03 -13.06
CA ARG A 125 9.64 -1.65 -13.76
C ARG A 125 9.44 -3.12 -14.01
N GLU A 126 8.65 -3.80 -13.16
CA GLU A 126 8.31 -5.22 -13.33
C GLU A 126 6.98 -5.36 -14.07
N THR A 127 7.00 -6.03 -15.23
CA THR A 127 5.81 -6.26 -16.06
C THR A 127 5.56 -7.75 -16.34
N GLY A 128 6.37 -8.65 -15.77
CA GLY A 128 6.29 -10.09 -16.03
C GLY A 128 5.14 -10.81 -15.30
N ASN A 129 4.45 -10.16 -14.37
CA ASN A 129 3.35 -10.75 -13.61
C ASN A 129 1.99 -10.22 -14.11
N PHE A 130 0.98 -11.08 -14.23
CA PHE A 130 -0.38 -10.71 -14.66
C PHE A 130 -0.99 -9.56 -13.88
N GLU A 131 -0.65 -9.43 -12.60
CA GLU A 131 -1.16 -8.34 -11.79
C GLU A 131 -0.56 -6.99 -12.19
N TYR A 132 0.74 -6.91 -12.42
CA TYR A 132 1.39 -5.67 -12.86
C TYR A 132 0.98 -5.30 -14.27
N VAL A 133 0.84 -6.30 -15.18
CA VAL A 133 0.25 -6.08 -16.52
C VAL A 133 -1.15 -5.48 -16.40
N LYS A 134 -2.01 -6.05 -15.52
CA LYS A 134 -3.35 -5.54 -15.29
C LYS A 134 -3.33 -4.13 -14.67
N ARG A 135 -2.45 -3.89 -13.70
CA ARG A 135 -2.29 -2.58 -13.06
C ARG A 135 -1.83 -1.52 -14.07
N ALA A 136 -0.86 -1.85 -14.94
CA ALA A 136 -0.39 -0.97 -16.01
C ALA A 136 -1.47 -0.70 -17.07
N SER A 137 -2.36 -1.67 -17.34
CA SER A 137 -3.44 -1.53 -18.33
C SER A 137 -4.71 -0.86 -17.78
N THR A 138 -4.82 -0.70 -16.47
CA THR A 138 -6.00 -0.11 -15.83
C THR A 138 -5.73 1.37 -15.55
N MET A 139 -6.60 2.24 -16.10
CA MET A 139 -6.53 3.67 -15.78
C MET A 139 -6.94 3.86 -14.31
N ASP A 140 -5.98 4.23 -13.48
CA ASP A 140 -6.21 4.63 -12.09
C ASP A 140 -6.03 6.15 -12.00
N PHE A 141 -7.13 6.87 -11.78
CA PHE A 141 -7.12 8.33 -11.70
C PHE A 141 -6.24 8.85 -10.56
N ASP A 142 -6.07 8.07 -9.48
CA ASP A 142 -5.17 8.43 -8.38
C ASP A 142 -3.67 8.29 -8.76
N ARG A 143 -3.35 7.80 -9.97
CA ARG A 143 -1.99 7.74 -10.54
C ARG A 143 -1.68 8.82 -11.56
N LEU A 144 -2.68 9.59 -11.97
CA LEU A 144 -2.50 10.72 -12.86
C LEU A 144 -2.13 11.98 -12.07
N ALA A 145 -1.46 12.93 -12.73
CA ALA A 145 -1.20 14.24 -12.15
C ALA A 145 -2.52 15.00 -11.91
N GLY A 146 -2.61 15.69 -10.78
CA GLY A 146 -3.80 16.42 -10.34
C GLY A 146 -4.20 16.09 -8.91
N GLU A 147 -5.41 16.47 -8.53
CA GLU A 147 -5.94 16.12 -7.21
C GLU A 147 -6.32 14.63 -7.17
N VAL A 148 -5.85 13.95 -6.10
CA VAL A 148 -6.03 12.51 -5.92
C VAL A 148 -6.65 12.19 -4.57
N ASN A 149 -7.05 10.93 -4.37
CA ASN A 149 -7.69 10.52 -3.12
C ASN A 149 -6.74 9.82 -2.17
N ARG A 150 -5.65 9.29 -2.68
CA ARG A 150 -4.57 8.64 -1.94
C ARG A 150 -3.25 8.87 -2.67
N LEU A 151 -2.18 8.74 -1.93
CA LEU A 151 -0.84 8.62 -2.48
C LEU A 151 -0.42 7.17 -2.27
N ASP A 152 -0.16 6.46 -3.35
CA ASP A 152 0.53 5.18 -3.29
C ASP A 152 1.97 5.42 -2.78
N GLY A 153 2.79 4.40 -2.57
CA GLY A 153 4.19 4.57 -2.14
C GLY A 153 4.89 5.72 -2.87
N GLY A 154 5.77 6.45 -2.16
CA GLY A 154 6.43 7.66 -2.68
C GLY A 154 5.68 8.96 -2.41
N GLY A 155 4.70 8.96 -1.51
CA GLY A 155 4.04 10.19 -1.07
C GLY A 155 4.85 10.94 -0.01
N VAL A 156 4.86 12.27 -0.11
CA VAL A 156 5.38 13.20 0.90
C VAL A 156 4.21 13.83 1.62
N TYR A 157 4.16 13.72 2.94
CA TYR A 157 3.07 14.23 3.77
C TYR A 157 3.57 15.28 4.76
N ARG A 158 2.74 16.29 5.05
CA ARG A 158 2.95 17.18 6.19
C ARG A 158 2.74 16.41 7.48
N ARG A 159 3.68 16.47 8.39
CA ARG A 159 3.53 15.89 9.73
C ARG A 159 2.30 16.43 10.44
N ALA A 160 2.09 17.74 10.46
CA ALA A 160 0.94 18.36 11.11
C ALA A 160 -0.42 17.82 10.59
N ALA A 161 -0.54 17.53 9.31
CA ALA A 161 -1.75 16.94 8.76
C ALA A 161 -1.94 15.47 9.20
N VAL A 162 -0.85 14.70 9.28
CA VAL A 162 -0.87 13.32 9.77
C VAL A 162 -1.21 13.28 11.26
N GLU A 163 -0.64 14.17 12.06
CA GLU A 163 -0.94 14.31 13.49
C GLU A 163 -2.42 14.67 13.72
N ALA A 164 -2.97 15.61 12.94
CA ALA A 164 -4.39 15.94 12.97
C ALA A 164 -5.28 14.74 12.59
N ALA A 165 -4.79 13.85 11.71
CA ALA A 165 -5.49 12.60 11.34
C ALA A 165 -5.27 11.45 12.35
N GLY A 166 -4.46 11.66 13.40
CA GLY A 166 -4.24 10.80 14.55
C GLY A 166 -3.11 9.78 14.39
N TYR A 167 -2.87 9.24 13.22
CA TYR A 167 -1.79 8.27 12.92
C TYR A 167 -1.53 8.23 11.41
N MET A 168 -0.34 7.77 11.02
CA MET A 168 0.02 7.65 9.60
C MET A 168 -0.52 6.36 8.99
N GLY A 169 -0.22 5.21 9.58
CA GLY A 169 -0.68 3.90 9.14
C GLY A 169 -1.55 3.22 10.20
N ASP A 170 -2.72 2.71 9.82
CA ASP A 170 -3.53 1.87 10.71
C ASP A 170 -2.90 0.47 10.81
N ARG A 171 -2.30 0.15 11.96
CA ARG A 171 -1.61 -1.13 12.22
C ARG A 171 -2.50 -2.38 12.05
N ASN A 172 -3.80 -2.20 11.93
CA ASN A 172 -4.74 -3.30 11.69
C ASN A 172 -4.93 -3.61 10.19
N LEU A 173 -4.34 -2.81 9.28
CA LEU A 173 -4.55 -2.94 7.84
C LEU A 173 -3.37 -3.69 7.19
N HIS A 174 -3.68 -4.81 6.56
CA HIS A 174 -2.72 -5.60 5.77
C HIS A 174 -2.61 -5.14 4.31
N GLY A 175 -3.25 -4.03 3.97
CA GLY A 175 -3.24 -3.31 2.71
C GLY A 175 -4.27 -2.19 2.78
N ARG A 176 -4.24 -1.25 1.81
CA ARG A 176 -5.12 -0.07 1.76
C ARG A 176 -4.89 0.95 2.86
N GLU A 177 -3.74 0.92 3.51
CA GLU A 177 -3.33 1.89 4.52
C GLU A 177 -3.27 3.30 3.95
N GLU A 178 -2.83 3.47 2.69
CA GLU A 178 -2.80 4.77 2.01
C GLU A 178 -4.22 5.28 1.70
N LEU A 179 -5.15 4.35 1.39
CA LEU A 179 -6.56 4.72 1.21
C LEU A 179 -7.17 5.18 2.53
N ASP A 180 -6.90 4.48 3.64
CA ASP A 180 -7.37 4.86 4.97
C ASP A 180 -6.84 6.24 5.37
N LEU A 181 -5.53 6.48 5.20
CA LEU A 181 -4.93 7.79 5.46
C LEU A 181 -5.57 8.87 4.58
N GLY A 182 -5.71 8.63 3.28
CA GLY A 182 -6.34 9.57 2.36
C GLY A 182 -7.79 9.91 2.75
N VAL A 183 -8.56 8.93 3.18
CA VAL A 183 -9.94 9.11 3.64
C VAL A 183 -9.98 9.94 4.94
N ARG A 184 -9.09 9.68 5.91
CA ARG A 184 -9.00 10.44 7.15
C ARG A 184 -8.60 11.91 6.92
N LEU A 185 -7.58 12.13 6.11
CA LEU A 185 -7.12 13.47 5.74
C LEU A 185 -8.24 14.26 5.04
N ARG A 186 -8.92 13.64 4.07
CA ARG A 186 -10.03 14.30 3.35
C ARG A 186 -11.24 14.58 4.24
N ALA A 187 -11.53 13.74 5.21
CA ALA A 187 -12.59 13.99 6.21
C ALA A 187 -12.30 15.22 7.07
N LEU A 188 -11.03 15.58 7.24
CA LEU A 188 -10.57 16.79 7.90
C LEU A 188 -10.46 18.01 6.97
N GLY A 189 -10.86 17.87 5.70
CA GLY A 189 -10.82 18.96 4.72
C GLY A 189 -9.49 19.10 3.97
N TRP A 190 -8.49 18.25 4.25
CA TRP A 190 -7.23 18.25 3.52
C TRP A 190 -7.38 17.70 2.09
N ARG A 191 -6.53 18.21 1.20
CA ARG A 191 -6.40 17.72 -0.18
C ARG A 191 -5.11 16.91 -0.35
N LEU A 192 -5.08 16.05 -1.36
CA LEU A 192 -3.90 15.32 -1.81
C LEU A 192 -3.71 15.56 -3.30
N ALA A 193 -2.47 15.66 -3.75
CA ALA A 193 -2.15 15.88 -5.16
C ALA A 193 -1.08 14.90 -5.65
N ARG A 194 -1.02 14.76 -6.97
CA ARG A 194 0.10 14.13 -7.67
C ARG A 194 0.64 15.13 -8.70
N ILE A 195 1.95 15.39 -8.64
CA ILE A 195 2.63 16.28 -9.59
C ILE A 195 3.25 15.46 -10.73
N ALA A 196 3.39 16.08 -11.90
CA ALA A 196 3.95 15.45 -13.11
C ALA A 196 5.51 15.39 -13.07
N VAL A 197 6.03 14.94 -11.92
CA VAL A 197 7.47 14.74 -11.70
C VAL A 197 7.71 13.26 -11.41
N PRO A 198 8.69 12.61 -12.04
CA PRO A 198 9.05 11.23 -11.68
C PRO A 198 9.40 11.14 -10.19
N ALA A 199 8.75 10.25 -9.47
CA ALA A 199 8.97 10.06 -8.04
C ALA A 199 9.58 8.71 -7.71
N ILE A 200 9.03 7.64 -8.28
CA ILE A 200 9.34 6.27 -7.90
C ILE A 200 9.52 5.38 -9.11
N ASP A 201 10.60 4.61 -9.11
CA ASP A 201 10.71 3.36 -9.85
C ASP A 201 10.32 2.20 -8.93
N HIS A 202 9.25 1.49 -9.24
CA HIS A 202 8.76 0.36 -8.45
C HIS A 202 9.18 -0.96 -9.09
N HIS A 203 9.89 -1.78 -8.32
CA HIS A 203 10.49 -3.05 -8.75
C HIS A 203 9.74 -4.27 -8.23
N GLY A 204 8.46 -4.26 -8.15
CA GLY A 204 7.63 -5.29 -7.58
C GLY A 204 8.10 -6.75 -7.70
N HIS A 205 7.41 -7.67 -7.10
CA HIS A 205 7.84 -9.08 -7.05
C HIS A 205 7.60 -9.79 -8.39
N ALA A 206 8.67 -10.18 -9.07
CA ALA A 206 8.61 -11.14 -10.20
C ALA A 206 8.16 -12.52 -9.68
N GLY A 207 7.30 -13.23 -10.38
CA GLY A 207 6.97 -14.60 -10.04
C GLY A 207 5.58 -15.07 -10.45
N ASN A 208 5.24 -16.29 -10.01
CA ASN A 208 3.96 -16.92 -10.32
C ASN A 208 2.80 -16.15 -9.67
N PRO A 209 1.81 -15.67 -10.44
CA PRO A 209 0.70 -14.87 -9.93
C PRO A 209 -0.17 -15.63 -8.91
N TYR A 210 -0.31 -16.94 -9.02
CA TYR A 210 -1.05 -17.76 -8.04
C TYR A 210 -0.28 -17.92 -6.71
N ALA A 211 1.05 -18.01 -6.78
CA ALA A 211 1.87 -17.99 -5.57
C ALA A 211 1.72 -16.64 -4.83
N LEU A 212 1.61 -15.53 -5.58
CA LEU A 212 1.32 -14.22 -5.00
C LEU A 212 -0.06 -14.18 -4.35
N LEU A 213 -1.11 -14.73 -4.99
CA LEU A 213 -2.45 -14.82 -4.36
C LEU A 213 -2.43 -15.63 -3.08
N ARG A 214 -1.73 -16.77 -3.06
CA ARG A 214 -1.57 -17.58 -1.85
C ARG A 214 -0.85 -16.80 -0.75
N ARG A 215 0.23 -16.09 -1.08
CA ARG A 215 0.96 -15.22 -0.14
C ARG A 215 0.02 -14.15 0.42
N ARG A 216 -0.78 -13.48 -0.41
CA ARG A 216 -1.73 -12.45 0.01
C ARG A 216 -2.81 -12.96 0.94
N TRP A 217 -3.25 -14.19 0.72
CA TRP A 217 -4.17 -14.84 1.67
C TRP A 217 -3.47 -15.12 3.00
N ALA A 218 -2.28 -15.73 2.97
CA ALA A 218 -1.51 -16.11 4.15
C ALA A 218 -1.08 -14.89 4.99
N THR A 219 -0.74 -13.77 4.34
CA THR A 219 -0.34 -12.53 5.03
C THR A 219 -1.52 -11.64 5.43
N GLY A 220 -2.76 -11.99 5.08
CA GLY A 220 -3.94 -11.17 5.35
C GLY A 220 -4.16 -10.02 4.37
N PHE A 221 -3.29 -9.80 3.37
CA PHE A 221 -3.47 -8.73 2.37
C PHE A 221 -4.82 -8.87 1.63
N ALA A 222 -5.27 -10.11 1.37
CA ALA A 222 -6.57 -10.37 0.76
C ALA A 222 -7.76 -9.92 1.63
N PHE A 223 -7.56 -9.66 2.92
CA PHE A 223 -8.60 -9.25 3.87
C PHE A 223 -8.75 -7.72 3.95
N SER A 224 -7.86 -6.99 3.30
CA SER A 224 -7.70 -5.54 3.44
C SER A 224 -8.97 -4.72 3.16
N THR A 225 -9.85 -5.15 2.24
CA THR A 225 -11.12 -4.45 1.98
C THR A 225 -12.08 -4.56 3.18
N GLY A 226 -12.20 -5.74 3.79
CA GLY A 226 -12.99 -5.94 5.02
C GLY A 226 -12.43 -5.17 6.20
N GLU A 227 -11.11 -5.19 6.37
CA GLU A 227 -10.40 -4.44 7.41
C GLU A 227 -10.61 -2.92 7.25
N ALA A 228 -10.50 -2.39 6.01
CA ALA A 228 -10.71 -0.97 5.73
C ALA A 228 -12.16 -0.53 5.99
N LEU A 229 -13.16 -1.36 5.63
CA LEU A 229 -14.55 -1.10 5.97
C LEU A 229 -14.76 -1.06 7.49
N ARG A 230 -14.22 -2.04 8.20
CA ARG A 230 -14.30 -2.08 9.66
C ARG A 230 -13.57 -0.92 10.32
N ALA A 231 -12.45 -0.46 9.74
CA ALA A 231 -11.69 0.70 10.22
C ALA A 231 -12.49 1.99 10.20
N THR A 232 -13.35 2.14 9.19
CA THR A 232 -14.13 3.36 8.97
C THR A 232 -15.56 3.28 9.54
N PHE A 233 -16.00 2.08 9.99
CA PHE A 233 -17.33 1.87 10.56
C PHE A 233 -17.56 2.81 11.75
N ALA A 234 -18.73 3.45 11.78
CA ALA A 234 -19.12 4.45 12.79
C ALA A 234 -18.28 5.74 12.80
N ARG A 235 -17.46 6.02 11.77
CA ARG A 235 -16.77 7.28 11.59
C ARG A 235 -17.45 8.13 10.52
N ASP A 236 -17.31 9.45 10.58
CA ASP A 236 -17.82 10.39 9.56
C ASP A 236 -17.25 10.08 8.17
N SER A 237 -16.05 9.52 8.13
CA SER A 237 -15.36 9.09 6.91
C SER A 237 -15.96 7.84 6.24
N PHE A 238 -16.91 7.11 6.87
CA PHE A 238 -17.44 5.85 6.37
C PHE A 238 -18.08 5.96 4.97
N ARG A 239 -18.88 7.02 4.74
CA ARG A 239 -19.49 7.24 3.41
C ARG A 239 -18.44 7.48 2.33
N LEU A 240 -17.33 8.14 2.66
CA LEU A 240 -16.23 8.37 1.74
C LEU A 240 -15.51 7.05 1.43
N ALA A 241 -15.24 6.23 2.44
CA ALA A 241 -14.65 4.91 2.28
C ALA A 241 -15.52 4.00 1.40
N LEU A 242 -16.83 3.91 1.66
CA LEU A 242 -17.78 3.15 0.83
C LEU A 242 -17.74 3.60 -0.63
N ARG A 243 -17.73 4.92 -0.89
CA ARG A 243 -17.64 5.44 -2.26
C ARG A 243 -16.36 5.01 -2.96
N LYS A 244 -15.23 4.94 -2.23
CA LYS A 244 -13.95 4.51 -2.79
C LYS A 244 -13.85 3.01 -3.00
N LEU A 245 -14.48 2.23 -2.13
CA LEU A 245 -14.49 0.76 -2.20
C LEU A 245 -15.65 0.19 -3.02
N ARG A 246 -16.54 1.04 -3.58
CA ARG A 246 -17.78 0.60 -4.24
C ARG A 246 -17.59 -0.46 -5.31
N TRP A 247 -16.53 -0.35 -6.12
CA TRP A 247 -16.28 -1.31 -7.20
C TRP A 247 -15.79 -2.66 -6.69
N ASP A 248 -14.97 -2.68 -5.64
CA ASP A 248 -14.57 -3.92 -4.97
C ASP A 248 -15.79 -4.58 -4.34
N LEU A 249 -16.61 -3.80 -3.62
CA LEU A 249 -17.82 -4.30 -2.97
C LEU A 249 -18.85 -4.82 -3.99
N PHE A 250 -19.03 -4.12 -5.11
CA PHE A 250 -19.88 -4.58 -6.20
C PHE A 250 -19.37 -5.91 -6.77
N LEU A 251 -18.06 -6.00 -7.05
CA LEU A 251 -17.45 -7.22 -7.54
C LEU A 251 -17.60 -8.37 -6.54
N PHE A 252 -17.40 -8.11 -5.25
CA PHE A 252 -17.54 -9.13 -4.20
C PHE A 252 -18.99 -9.59 -4.06
N ALA A 253 -19.94 -8.67 -4.12
CA ALA A 253 -21.37 -9.01 -4.15
C ALA A 253 -21.71 -9.87 -5.38
N ALA A 254 -21.17 -9.54 -6.56
CA ALA A 254 -21.37 -10.32 -7.77
C ALA A 254 -20.80 -11.74 -7.65
N VAL A 255 -19.61 -11.90 -7.05
CA VAL A 255 -19.01 -13.22 -6.77
C VAL A 255 -19.87 -14.02 -5.80
N HIS A 256 -20.35 -13.43 -4.71
CA HIS A 256 -21.22 -14.13 -3.76
C HIS A 256 -22.56 -14.52 -4.39
N LEU A 257 -23.16 -13.62 -5.18
CA LEU A 257 -24.38 -13.93 -5.94
C LEU A 257 -24.16 -15.07 -6.94
N TRP A 258 -23.04 -15.06 -7.64
CA TRP A 258 -22.66 -16.15 -8.54
C TRP A 258 -22.58 -17.51 -7.81
N TRP A 259 -21.96 -17.57 -6.64
CA TRP A 259 -21.94 -18.79 -5.82
C TRP A 259 -23.33 -19.19 -5.35
N LEU A 260 -24.18 -18.24 -4.94
CA LEU A 260 -25.57 -18.52 -4.58
C LEU A 260 -26.36 -19.11 -5.76
N CYS A 261 -26.18 -18.57 -6.98
CA CYS A 261 -26.80 -19.11 -8.19
C CYS A 261 -26.32 -20.53 -8.49
N LEU A 262 -25.01 -20.81 -8.35
CA LEU A 262 -24.46 -22.15 -8.53
C LEU A 262 -25.07 -23.16 -7.53
N ILE A 263 -25.21 -22.76 -6.27
CA ILE A 263 -25.79 -23.60 -5.21
C ILE A 263 -27.30 -23.80 -5.46
N ALA A 264 -28.01 -22.77 -5.90
CA ALA A 264 -29.46 -22.82 -6.10
C ALA A 264 -29.87 -23.57 -7.38
N ALA A 265 -29.02 -23.57 -8.41
CA ALA A 265 -29.37 -24.16 -9.71
C ALA A 265 -29.86 -25.61 -9.67
N PRO A 266 -29.28 -26.53 -8.88
CA PRO A 266 -29.78 -27.89 -8.74
C PRO A 266 -31.20 -28.00 -8.15
N PHE A 267 -31.60 -27.06 -7.30
CA PHE A 267 -32.89 -27.07 -6.61
C PHE A 267 -34.02 -26.45 -7.43
N VAL A 268 -33.65 -25.58 -8.41
CA VAL A 268 -34.62 -24.90 -9.27
C VAL A 268 -34.84 -25.62 -10.59
N ALA A 269 -33.88 -26.44 -11.01
CA ALA A 269 -33.95 -27.16 -12.27
C ALA A 269 -34.99 -28.31 -12.22
N GLY A 270 -35.82 -28.41 -13.25
CA GLY A 270 -36.87 -29.40 -13.33
C GLY A 270 -36.40 -30.86 -13.59
N SER A 271 -35.10 -31.05 -13.87
CA SER A 271 -34.47 -32.37 -14.08
C SER A 271 -32.98 -32.34 -13.76
N PHE A 272 -32.40 -33.52 -13.50
CA PHE A 272 -30.96 -33.66 -13.28
C PHE A 272 -30.12 -33.15 -14.46
N VAL A 273 -30.55 -33.42 -15.69
CA VAL A 273 -29.85 -32.95 -16.90
C VAL A 273 -29.88 -31.43 -16.99
N ALA A 274 -31.05 -30.82 -16.75
CA ALA A 274 -31.16 -29.35 -16.75
C ALA A 274 -30.29 -28.73 -15.62
N ALA A 275 -30.26 -29.35 -14.44
CA ALA A 275 -29.39 -28.92 -13.35
C ALA A 275 -27.90 -28.95 -13.73
N ALA A 276 -27.46 -30.07 -14.30
CA ALA A 276 -26.07 -30.26 -14.72
C ALA A 276 -25.66 -29.22 -15.78
N ILE A 277 -26.51 -28.97 -16.77
CA ILE A 277 -26.27 -27.94 -17.80
C ILE A 277 -26.21 -26.56 -17.17
N ALA A 278 -27.17 -26.19 -16.32
CA ALA A 278 -27.21 -24.90 -15.66
C ALA A 278 -25.96 -24.64 -14.80
N VAL A 279 -25.53 -25.61 -14.01
CA VAL A 279 -24.33 -25.53 -13.19
C VAL A 279 -23.08 -25.39 -14.07
N ALA A 280 -22.97 -26.19 -15.15
CA ALA A 280 -21.83 -26.13 -16.07
C ALA A 280 -21.77 -24.75 -16.76
N MET A 281 -22.88 -24.24 -17.26
CA MET A 281 -22.94 -22.91 -17.87
C MET A 281 -22.56 -21.80 -16.88
N LEU A 282 -23.17 -21.80 -15.69
CA LEU A 282 -22.87 -20.81 -14.64
C LEU A 282 -21.41 -20.90 -14.22
N ALA A 283 -20.86 -22.09 -14.06
CA ALA A 283 -19.46 -22.28 -13.68
C ALA A 283 -18.48 -21.75 -14.74
N LEU A 284 -18.74 -22.02 -16.02
CA LEU A 284 -17.81 -21.69 -17.10
C LEU A 284 -17.92 -20.25 -17.61
N LEU A 285 -19.12 -19.64 -17.52
CA LEU A 285 -19.40 -18.33 -18.09
C LEU A 285 -18.42 -17.22 -17.64
N PRO A 286 -18.09 -17.02 -16.34
CA PRO A 286 -17.19 -15.94 -15.94
C PRO A 286 -15.76 -16.16 -16.48
N PHE A 287 -15.31 -17.41 -16.57
CA PHE A 287 -13.99 -17.72 -17.14
C PHE A 287 -13.96 -17.45 -18.65
N ALA A 288 -14.98 -17.88 -19.39
CA ALA A 288 -15.09 -17.62 -20.82
C ALA A 288 -15.16 -16.12 -21.11
N ALA A 289 -16.03 -15.37 -20.38
CA ALA A 289 -16.16 -13.93 -20.52
C ALA A 289 -14.83 -13.21 -20.27
N MET A 290 -14.12 -13.61 -19.21
CA MET A 290 -12.83 -12.98 -18.89
C MET A 290 -11.69 -13.42 -19.82
N ALA A 291 -11.71 -14.63 -20.34
CA ALA A 291 -10.74 -15.06 -21.35
C ALA A 291 -10.87 -14.23 -22.63
N VAL A 292 -12.10 -13.97 -23.08
CA VAL A 292 -12.39 -13.10 -24.23
C VAL A 292 -11.98 -11.65 -23.92
N ARG A 293 -12.40 -11.10 -22.77
CA ARG A 293 -12.09 -9.72 -22.38
C ARG A 293 -10.59 -9.46 -22.28
N CYS A 294 -9.85 -10.40 -21.67
CA CYS A 294 -8.41 -10.28 -21.48
C CYS A 294 -7.60 -10.77 -22.69
N ARG A 295 -8.27 -11.29 -23.74
CA ARG A 295 -7.63 -11.94 -24.90
C ARG A 295 -6.62 -13.01 -24.49
N SER A 296 -6.83 -13.66 -23.36
CA SER A 296 -5.94 -14.66 -22.76
C SER A 296 -6.70 -15.55 -21.80
N ALA A 297 -6.71 -16.85 -22.04
CA ALA A 297 -7.34 -17.82 -21.14
C ALA A 297 -6.68 -17.83 -19.75
N GLY A 298 -5.34 -17.74 -19.69
CA GLY A 298 -4.59 -17.68 -18.44
C GLY A 298 -4.90 -16.45 -17.62
N MET A 299 -4.98 -15.28 -18.26
CA MET A 299 -5.35 -14.02 -17.60
C MET A 299 -6.83 -14.05 -17.13
N GLY A 300 -7.72 -14.65 -17.93
CA GLY A 300 -9.11 -14.84 -17.57
C GLY A 300 -9.27 -15.73 -16.33
N LEU A 301 -8.61 -16.87 -16.31
CA LEU A 301 -8.59 -17.78 -15.17
C LEU A 301 -8.03 -17.11 -13.92
N TYR A 302 -6.89 -16.44 -14.04
CA TYR A 302 -6.30 -15.67 -12.93
C TYR A 302 -7.25 -14.63 -12.38
N SER A 303 -7.92 -13.87 -13.24
CA SER A 303 -8.83 -12.79 -12.81
C SER A 303 -9.99 -13.32 -11.98
N VAL A 304 -10.66 -14.39 -12.45
CA VAL A 304 -11.78 -15.00 -11.70
C VAL A 304 -11.30 -15.61 -10.40
N THR A 305 -10.15 -16.29 -10.40
CA THR A 305 -9.55 -16.84 -9.17
C THR A 305 -9.23 -15.73 -8.17
N ALA A 306 -8.61 -14.64 -8.62
CA ALA A 306 -8.30 -13.50 -7.78
C ALA A 306 -9.57 -12.88 -7.16
N TRP A 307 -10.64 -12.71 -7.95
CA TRP A 307 -11.91 -12.18 -7.45
C TRP A 307 -12.49 -13.04 -6.34
N ASN A 308 -12.44 -14.38 -6.48
CA ASN A 308 -12.90 -15.30 -5.46
C ASN A 308 -12.08 -15.18 -4.18
N VAL A 309 -10.75 -15.11 -4.29
CA VAL A 309 -9.86 -14.95 -3.13
C VAL A 309 -10.14 -13.66 -2.37
N TYR A 310 -10.28 -12.52 -3.07
CA TYR A 310 -10.55 -11.24 -2.42
C TYR A 310 -11.98 -11.13 -1.88
N ALA A 311 -12.98 -11.69 -2.58
CA ALA A 311 -14.36 -11.72 -2.10
C ALA A 311 -14.48 -12.57 -0.84
N ALA A 312 -13.84 -13.74 -0.78
CA ALA A 312 -13.79 -14.57 0.42
C ALA A 312 -13.04 -13.86 1.56
N GLY A 313 -11.99 -13.10 1.24
CA GLY A 313 -11.21 -12.32 2.20
C GLY A 313 -11.98 -11.18 2.88
N LEU A 314 -13.11 -10.75 2.32
CA LEU A 314 -13.95 -9.72 2.91
C LEU A 314 -14.39 -10.08 4.34
N TRP A 315 -14.83 -11.30 4.55
CA TRP A 315 -15.39 -11.75 5.82
C TRP A 315 -14.35 -11.82 6.95
N PRO A 316 -13.21 -12.51 6.79
CA PRO A 316 -12.15 -12.47 7.80
C PRO A 316 -11.73 -11.04 8.13
N GLY A 317 -11.64 -10.15 7.11
CA GLY A 317 -11.29 -8.75 7.32
C GLY A 317 -12.32 -7.98 8.17
N LEU A 318 -13.61 -8.19 7.93
CA LEU A 318 -14.67 -7.58 8.72
C LEU A 318 -14.71 -8.09 10.17
N LEU A 319 -14.36 -9.36 10.39
CA LEU A 319 -14.45 -10.02 11.69
C LEU A 319 -13.16 -9.92 12.52
N ARG A 320 -12.05 -9.54 11.90
CA ARG A 320 -10.74 -9.49 12.57
C ARG A 320 -10.76 -8.51 13.74
N ARG A 321 -10.25 -8.95 14.91
CA ARG A 321 -10.11 -8.08 16.08
C ARG A 321 -9.18 -6.90 15.75
N ARG A 322 -9.55 -5.71 16.19
CA ARG A 322 -8.74 -4.50 16.05
C ARG A 322 -8.12 -4.12 17.38
N VAL A 323 -6.93 -3.56 17.28
CA VAL A 323 -6.23 -2.86 18.37
C VAL A 323 -6.23 -1.36 18.08
N ASP A 324 -5.88 -0.55 19.06
CA ASP A 324 -5.78 0.91 18.87
C ASP A 324 -4.79 1.23 17.73
N PRO A 325 -5.23 1.87 16.65
CA PRO A 325 -4.37 2.21 15.52
C PRO A 325 -3.30 3.26 15.86
N ALA A 326 -3.56 4.13 16.84
CA ALA A 326 -2.62 5.16 17.31
C ALA A 326 -1.67 4.65 18.41
N GLY A 327 -1.96 3.46 18.97
CA GLY A 327 -1.14 2.87 20.03
C GLY A 327 0.30 2.60 19.59
N TRP A 328 1.24 2.74 20.54
CA TRP A 328 2.64 2.44 20.29
C TRP A 328 2.83 1.01 19.78
N ILE A 329 3.66 0.84 18.74
CA ILE A 329 4.02 -0.47 18.22
C ILE A 329 5.30 -0.93 18.91
N GLU A 330 5.22 -2.06 19.61
CA GLU A 330 6.38 -2.67 20.25
C GLU A 330 7.44 -3.04 19.21
N SER A 331 8.66 -2.53 19.42
CA SER A 331 9.72 -2.58 18.42
C SER A 331 11.10 -2.52 19.06
N VAL A 332 12.11 -2.92 18.30
CA VAL A 332 13.51 -2.90 18.70
C VAL A 332 14.26 -1.94 17.78
N VAL A 333 15.01 -1.01 18.36
CA VAL A 333 15.97 -0.19 17.61
C VAL A 333 17.23 -1.03 17.42
N LEU A 334 17.44 -1.50 16.19
CA LEU A 334 18.60 -2.31 15.84
C LEU A 334 19.84 -1.45 15.54
N ARG A 335 19.60 -0.23 15.04
CA ARG A 335 20.64 0.76 14.79
C ARG A 335 20.05 2.16 14.96
N ASP A 336 20.72 3.00 15.71
CA ASP A 336 20.44 4.42 15.76
C ASP A 336 21.43 5.17 14.87
N ALA A 337 20.91 6.05 14.01
CA ALA A 337 21.71 6.92 13.18
C ALA A 337 21.31 8.37 13.50
N THR A 338 22.29 9.18 13.83
CA THR A 338 22.08 10.62 13.99
C THR A 338 21.68 11.22 12.63
N PRO A 339 20.72 12.17 12.58
CA PRO A 339 20.39 12.88 11.36
C PRO A 339 21.64 13.48 10.73
N THR A 340 21.94 13.12 9.49
CA THR A 340 23.10 13.64 8.77
C THR A 340 22.74 14.98 8.11
N ASP A 341 23.59 15.99 8.31
CA ASP A 341 23.49 17.22 7.56
C ASP A 341 24.16 17.02 6.20
N HIS A 342 23.35 16.70 5.20
CA HIS A 342 23.81 16.47 3.82
C HIS A 342 24.21 17.76 3.08
N ARG A 343 24.25 18.92 3.77
CA ARG A 343 24.64 20.20 3.18
C ARG A 343 26.15 20.33 2.92
N THR A 344 26.99 19.45 3.48
CA THR A 344 28.45 19.60 3.48
C THR A 344 29.18 18.71 2.47
N ALA A 345 28.48 17.96 1.61
CA ALA A 345 29.13 17.07 0.63
C ALA A 345 29.40 17.72 -0.75
N ALA A 346 29.16 19.03 -0.90
CA ALA A 346 29.44 19.78 -2.12
C ALA A 346 30.45 20.92 -1.84
N ALA A 347 31.72 20.55 -1.59
CA ALA A 347 32.86 21.45 -1.59
C ALA A 347 34.01 20.80 -2.36
#